data_f04f8789135f92aa4a072d56035d915f
#
_entry.id   f04f8789135f92aa4a072d56035d915f
#
_cell.length_a   1.000
_cell.length_b   1.000
_cell.length_c   1.000
_cell.angle_alpha   90.00
_cell.angle_beta   90.00
_cell.angle_gamma   90.00
#
_symmetry.space_group_name_H-M   'P 1'
#
loop_
_entity.id
_entity.type
_entity.pdbx_description
1 polymer ?
#
loop_
_entity_poly.entity_id
_entity_poly.type
_entity_poly.pdbx_seq_one_letter_code
_entity_poly.pdbx_strand_id
1 'polypeptide(L)'
;MISAKTYDRIAGDFIKTASLAGITIRRSDIDVQILSPHKPPASLPKGKLAVYVFTLGERCLKVGKAGSKSVARYCSQHYGMNAPSTLAKSLLKRQSFIGARGITEKNVKEWICKNTQRVNFLIPSKYGVFALSLLEAFIQCRLQPEFEGFSSQR
;
A
#
# COMPACT_ATOMS: atom_id res chain seq x y z
N MET A 1 -14.26 0.67 7.22
CA MET A 1 -13.15 -0.01 6.50
C MET A 1 -13.59 -0.30 5.08
N ILE A 2 -12.68 -0.14 4.13
CA ILE A 2 -12.94 -0.50 2.73
C ILE A 2 -13.15 -2.02 2.64
N SER A 3 -14.19 -2.42 1.91
CA SER A 3 -14.61 -3.83 1.86
C SER A 3 -13.73 -4.70 0.97
N ALA A 4 -13.69 -6.00 1.23
CA ALA A 4 -13.01 -6.99 0.37
C ALA A 4 -13.53 -6.95 -1.08
N LYS A 5 -14.84 -6.77 -1.26
CA LYS A 5 -15.48 -6.64 -2.58
C LYS A 5 -14.95 -5.44 -3.36
N THR A 6 -14.64 -4.33 -2.67
CA THR A 6 -14.05 -3.13 -3.30
C THR A 6 -12.64 -3.44 -3.82
N TYR A 7 -11.81 -4.09 -3.04
CA TYR A 7 -10.45 -4.45 -3.46
C TYR A 7 -10.44 -5.49 -4.59
N ASP A 8 -11.36 -6.44 -4.56
CA ASP A 8 -11.52 -7.40 -5.65
C ASP A 8 -11.92 -6.72 -6.96
N ARG A 9 -12.86 -5.74 -6.90
CA ARG A 9 -13.23 -4.93 -8.04
C ARG A 9 -12.06 -4.10 -8.57
N ILE A 10 -11.24 -3.51 -7.69
CA ILE A 10 -10.03 -2.78 -8.07
C ILE A 10 -9.09 -3.70 -8.85
N ALA A 11 -8.86 -4.93 -8.38
CA ALA A 11 -8.03 -5.91 -9.07
C ALA A 11 -8.60 -6.29 -10.44
N GLY A 12 -9.91 -6.48 -10.55
CA GLY A 12 -10.60 -6.75 -11.81
C GLY A 12 -10.52 -5.60 -12.81
N ASP A 13 -10.71 -4.37 -12.36
CA ASP A 13 -10.62 -3.18 -13.22
C ASP A 13 -9.17 -2.93 -13.68
N PHE A 14 -8.19 -3.25 -12.83
CA PHE A 14 -6.77 -3.14 -13.20
C PHE A 14 -6.42 -4.03 -14.41
N ILE A 15 -7.00 -5.23 -14.52
CA ILE A 15 -6.76 -6.11 -15.66
C ILE A 15 -7.11 -5.42 -16.98
N LYS A 16 -8.23 -4.70 -17.02
CA LYS A 16 -8.65 -3.94 -18.20
C LYS A 16 -7.65 -2.83 -18.54
N THR A 17 -7.21 -2.10 -17.52
CA THR A 17 -6.20 -1.03 -17.67
C THR A 17 -4.87 -1.59 -18.15
N ALA A 18 -4.42 -2.71 -17.59
CA ALA A 18 -3.19 -3.39 -17.99
C ALA A 18 -3.27 -3.85 -19.45
N SER A 19 -4.42 -4.40 -19.87
CA SER A 19 -4.66 -4.82 -21.26
C SER A 19 -4.54 -3.65 -22.24
N LEU A 20 -5.08 -2.49 -21.91
CA LEU A 20 -4.93 -1.27 -22.71
C LEU A 20 -3.47 -0.81 -22.82
N ALA A 21 -2.65 -1.11 -21.82
CA ALA A 21 -1.21 -0.84 -21.83
C ALA A 21 -0.38 -1.99 -22.46
N GLY A 22 -1.02 -2.98 -23.08
CA GLY A 22 -0.35 -4.12 -23.70
C GLY A 22 0.14 -5.19 -22.72
N ILE A 23 -0.32 -5.18 -21.46
CA ILE A 23 0.08 -6.14 -20.43
C ILE A 23 -1.07 -7.14 -20.21
N THR A 24 -0.87 -8.40 -20.58
CA THR A 24 -1.85 -9.46 -20.33
C THR A 24 -1.61 -10.09 -18.96
N ILE A 25 -2.46 -9.76 -17.98
CA ILE A 25 -2.44 -10.31 -16.63
C ILE A 25 -3.77 -10.99 -16.31
N ARG A 26 -3.74 -12.18 -15.70
CA ARG A 26 -4.94 -12.91 -15.30
C ARG A 26 -5.38 -12.50 -13.91
N ARG A 27 -6.70 -12.53 -13.63
CA ARG A 27 -7.22 -12.24 -12.27
C ARG A 27 -6.61 -13.19 -11.23
N SER A 28 -6.41 -14.46 -11.57
CA SER A 28 -5.78 -15.46 -10.72
C SER A 28 -4.31 -15.16 -10.36
N ASP A 29 -3.64 -14.30 -11.13
CA ASP A 29 -2.27 -13.90 -10.87
C ASP A 29 -2.17 -12.71 -9.88
N ILE A 30 -3.29 -12.07 -9.57
CA ILE A 30 -3.36 -10.98 -8.59
C ILE A 30 -3.91 -11.54 -7.28
N ASP A 31 -3.02 -11.74 -6.30
CA ASP A 31 -3.38 -12.13 -4.93
C ASP A 31 -3.63 -10.87 -4.10
N VAL A 32 -4.82 -10.76 -3.53
CA VAL A 32 -5.25 -9.63 -2.69
C VAL A 32 -5.36 -10.08 -1.25
N GLN A 33 -4.43 -9.65 -0.41
CA GLN A 33 -4.38 -9.97 1.01
C GLN A 33 -4.87 -8.79 1.84
N ILE A 34 -5.90 -9.00 2.64
CA ILE A 34 -6.50 -7.98 3.51
C ILE A 34 -6.20 -8.33 4.95
N LEU A 35 -5.52 -7.44 5.65
CA LEU A 35 -5.00 -7.65 6.99
C LEU A 35 -5.51 -6.53 7.93
N SER A 36 -6.30 -6.91 8.96
CA SER A 36 -6.82 -5.96 9.95
C SER A 36 -7.27 -6.69 11.23
N PRO A 37 -6.66 -6.45 12.38
CA PRO A 37 -5.36 -5.80 12.57
C PRO A 37 -4.22 -6.54 11.87
N HIS A 38 -3.04 -5.95 11.79
CA HIS A 38 -1.94 -6.58 11.09
C HIS A 38 -0.60 -6.47 11.84
N LYS A 39 0.35 -7.27 11.42
CA LYS A 39 1.76 -7.15 11.81
C LYS A 39 2.59 -6.74 10.58
N PRO A 40 3.73 -6.08 10.78
CA PRO A 40 4.68 -5.87 9.68
C PRO A 40 5.04 -7.21 9.05
N PRO A 41 4.97 -7.35 7.71
CA PRO A 41 5.38 -8.61 7.07
C PRO A 41 6.84 -8.92 7.34
N ALA A 42 7.15 -10.20 7.55
CA ALA A 42 8.53 -10.64 7.75
C ALA A 42 9.34 -10.60 6.45
N SER A 43 8.70 -10.84 5.30
CA SER A 43 9.34 -10.86 3.98
C SER A 43 8.35 -10.53 2.87
N LEU A 44 8.88 -10.12 1.72
CA LEU A 44 8.12 -10.14 0.47
C LEU A 44 8.10 -11.57 -0.07
N PRO A 45 6.95 -12.16 -0.43
CA PRO A 45 6.89 -13.52 -0.95
C PRO A 45 7.80 -13.70 -2.17
N LYS A 46 8.54 -14.81 -2.21
CA LYS A 46 9.48 -15.13 -3.30
C LYS A 46 8.76 -15.11 -4.66
N GLY A 47 9.39 -14.49 -5.65
CA GLY A 47 8.83 -14.38 -7.01
C GLY A 47 7.64 -13.45 -7.14
N LYS A 48 7.37 -12.61 -6.14
CA LYS A 48 6.29 -11.62 -6.16
C LYS A 48 6.81 -10.19 -6.15
N LEU A 49 6.01 -9.32 -6.73
CA LEU A 49 6.05 -7.87 -6.60
C LEU A 49 4.79 -7.46 -5.82
N ALA A 50 4.85 -6.38 -5.08
CA ALA A 50 3.73 -5.94 -4.24
C ALA A 50 3.39 -4.47 -4.44
N VAL A 51 2.09 -4.16 -4.52
CA VAL A 51 1.56 -2.85 -4.15
C VAL A 51 0.84 -3.01 -2.82
N TYR A 52 1.18 -2.19 -1.85
CA TYR A 52 0.55 -2.20 -0.53
C TYR A 52 -0.19 -0.89 -0.26
N VAL A 53 -1.29 -1.01 0.46
CA VAL A 53 -2.20 0.07 0.81
C VAL A 53 -2.39 0.08 2.32
N PHE A 54 -2.38 1.26 2.93
CA PHE A 54 -2.79 1.46 4.32
C PHE A 54 -4.05 2.33 4.34
N THR A 55 -5.08 1.89 5.07
CA THR A 55 -6.31 2.65 5.24
C THR A 55 -6.69 2.82 6.70
N LEU A 56 -7.36 3.90 7.02
CA LEU A 56 -8.00 4.17 8.32
C LEU A 56 -9.49 4.43 8.07
N GLY A 57 -10.33 3.50 8.47
CA GLY A 57 -11.73 3.54 8.05
C GLY A 57 -11.86 3.40 6.54
N GLU A 58 -12.48 4.38 5.90
CA GLU A 58 -12.63 4.45 4.43
C GLU A 58 -11.56 5.32 3.76
N ARG A 59 -10.71 5.97 4.54
CA ARG A 59 -9.65 6.86 4.03
C ARG A 59 -8.41 6.06 3.69
N CYS A 60 -7.92 6.20 2.47
CA CYS A 60 -6.62 5.69 2.08
C CYS A 60 -5.53 6.62 2.60
N LEU A 61 -4.64 6.10 3.42
CA LEU A 61 -3.53 6.87 3.99
C LEU A 61 -2.32 6.88 3.07
N LYS A 62 -1.95 5.70 2.56
CA LYS A 62 -0.74 5.53 1.75
C LYS A 62 -0.85 4.34 0.82
N VAL A 63 -0.33 4.52 -0.39
CA VAL A 63 -0.07 3.45 -1.36
C VAL A 63 1.43 3.42 -1.62
N GLY A 64 1.99 2.25 -1.86
CA GLY A 64 3.38 2.13 -2.27
C GLY A 64 3.65 0.78 -2.91
N LYS A 65 4.81 0.66 -3.55
CA LYS A 65 5.22 -0.59 -4.22
C LYS A 65 6.54 -1.11 -3.69
N ALA A 66 6.73 -2.41 -3.85
CA ALA A 66 7.97 -3.09 -3.52
C ALA A 66 8.25 -4.25 -4.47
N GLY A 67 9.52 -4.43 -4.79
CA GLY A 67 10.09 -5.57 -5.48
C GLY A 67 11.28 -6.13 -4.70
N SER A 68 12.03 -7.05 -5.32
CA SER A 68 13.16 -7.74 -4.68
C SER A 68 14.25 -6.81 -4.11
N LYS A 69 14.43 -5.63 -4.73
CA LYS A 69 15.42 -4.63 -4.29
C LYS A 69 14.88 -3.64 -3.22
N SER A 70 13.62 -3.74 -2.84
CA SER A 70 12.96 -2.82 -1.91
C SER A 70 12.14 -3.55 -0.82
N VAL A 71 12.61 -4.73 -0.40
CA VAL A 71 11.95 -5.58 0.61
C VAL A 71 11.75 -4.85 1.93
N ALA A 72 12.70 -4.04 2.37
CA ALA A 72 12.59 -3.24 3.59
C ALA A 72 11.39 -2.26 3.55
N ARG A 73 11.08 -1.71 2.38
CA ARG A 73 9.90 -0.85 2.19
C ARG A 73 8.60 -1.62 2.42
N TYR A 74 8.54 -2.85 1.94
CA TYR A 74 7.39 -3.72 2.15
C TYR A 74 7.25 -4.17 3.62
N CYS A 75 8.36 -4.53 4.27
CA CYS A 75 8.35 -5.15 5.58
C CYS A 75 8.30 -4.15 6.74
N SER A 76 9.18 -3.14 6.76
CA SER A 76 9.47 -2.40 7.99
C SER A 76 9.43 -0.88 7.88
N GLN A 77 9.82 -0.30 6.75
CA GLN A 77 10.07 1.16 6.67
C GLN A 77 8.87 2.03 7.06
N HIS A 78 7.63 1.61 6.72
CA HIS A 78 6.44 2.40 7.01
C HIS A 78 6.06 2.48 8.49
N TYR A 79 6.60 1.57 9.30
CA TYR A 79 6.32 1.50 10.73
C TYR A 79 7.34 2.25 11.60
N GLY A 80 8.36 2.85 10.99
CA GLY A 80 9.45 3.51 11.67
C GLY A 80 9.82 4.87 11.08
N MET A 81 10.85 5.47 11.68
CA MET A 81 11.30 6.83 11.37
C MET A 81 12.55 6.88 10.45
N ASN A 82 13.13 5.73 10.09
CA ASN A 82 14.47 5.66 9.48
C ASN A 82 14.50 5.92 7.97
N ALA A 83 13.35 6.05 7.30
CA ALA A 83 13.30 6.35 5.87
C ALA A 83 12.65 7.71 5.61
N PRO A 84 12.91 8.36 4.46
CA PRO A 84 12.44 9.73 4.18
C PRO A 84 10.91 9.87 4.18
N SER A 85 10.21 8.94 3.55
CA SER A 85 8.75 9.01 3.35
C SER A 85 8.06 7.79 3.94
N THR A 86 7.89 7.77 5.26
CA THR A 86 7.21 6.67 5.96
C THR A 86 5.79 7.06 6.37
N LEU A 87 4.91 6.06 6.52
CA LEU A 87 3.57 6.28 7.07
C LEU A 87 3.66 6.83 8.49
N ALA A 88 4.58 6.30 9.31
CA ALA A 88 4.82 6.76 10.68
C ALA A 88 5.11 8.26 10.75
N LYS A 89 6.03 8.77 9.91
CA LYS A 89 6.34 10.21 9.85
C LYS A 89 5.14 11.06 9.43
N SER A 90 4.38 10.58 8.46
CA SER A 90 3.19 11.30 7.98
C SER A 90 2.11 11.39 9.05
N LEU A 91 1.89 10.31 9.77
CA LEU A 91 0.93 10.26 10.89
C LEU A 91 1.33 11.21 12.01
N LEU A 92 2.59 11.21 12.41
CA LEU A 92 3.10 12.10 13.46
C LEU A 92 2.94 13.58 13.12
N LYS A 93 3.16 13.94 11.85
CA LYS A 93 3.01 15.33 11.38
C LYS A 93 1.56 15.79 11.27
N ARG A 94 0.61 14.88 11.06
CA ARG A 94 -0.78 15.22 10.71
C ARG A 94 -1.82 14.49 11.57
N GLN A 95 -1.53 14.28 12.86
CA GLN A 95 -2.42 13.57 13.79
C GLN A 95 -3.83 14.16 13.84
N SER A 96 -3.95 15.48 13.96
CA SER A 96 -5.25 16.18 14.03
C SER A 96 -6.08 15.99 12.76
N PHE A 97 -5.43 15.96 11.60
CA PHE A 97 -6.10 15.80 10.30
C PHE A 97 -6.76 14.43 10.14
N ILE A 98 -6.16 13.38 10.68
CA ILE A 98 -6.71 12.01 10.63
C ILE A 98 -7.60 11.67 11.83
N GLY A 99 -7.80 12.62 12.76
CA GLY A 99 -8.57 12.38 13.98
C GLY A 99 -7.87 11.47 15.00
N ALA A 100 -6.60 11.16 14.81
CA ALA A 100 -5.81 10.38 15.75
C ALA A 100 -5.10 11.31 16.74
N ARG A 101 -5.15 10.95 18.03
CA ARG A 101 -4.48 11.69 19.10
C ARG A 101 -3.56 10.76 19.87
N GLY A 102 -2.51 11.32 20.46
CA GLY A 102 -1.60 10.56 21.32
C GLY A 102 -0.64 9.62 20.57
N ILE A 103 -0.45 9.81 19.26
CA ILE A 103 0.58 9.09 18.51
C ILE A 103 1.94 9.74 18.81
N THR A 104 2.91 8.92 19.21
CA THR A 104 4.29 9.30 19.48
C THR A 104 5.24 8.39 18.70
N GLU A 105 6.51 8.75 18.61
CA GLU A 105 7.51 7.88 17.97
C GLU A 105 7.61 6.50 18.64
N LYS A 106 7.33 6.44 19.95
CA LYS A 106 7.39 5.19 20.73
C LYS A 106 6.24 4.23 20.43
N ASN A 107 5.04 4.75 20.10
CA ASN A 107 3.85 3.93 19.93
C ASN A 107 3.31 3.88 18.50
N VAL A 108 3.86 4.67 17.57
CA VAL A 108 3.34 4.79 16.19
C VAL A 108 3.28 3.46 15.45
N LYS A 109 4.25 2.57 15.64
CA LYS A 109 4.27 1.23 15.04
C LYS A 109 3.07 0.41 15.52
N GLU A 110 2.87 0.35 16.82
CA GLU A 110 1.75 -0.38 17.42
C GLU A 110 0.41 0.23 17.00
N TRP A 111 0.35 1.55 16.98
CA TRP A 111 -0.84 2.27 16.54
C TRP A 111 -1.21 1.93 15.08
N ILE A 112 -0.24 1.94 14.16
CA ILE A 112 -0.45 1.54 12.76
C ILE A 112 -1.00 0.12 12.69
N CYS A 113 -0.36 -0.82 13.37
CA CYS A 113 -0.74 -2.24 13.35
C CYS A 113 -2.17 -2.49 13.86
N LYS A 114 -2.59 -1.74 14.88
CA LYS A 114 -3.90 -1.92 15.53
C LYS A 114 -5.03 -1.18 14.81
N ASN A 115 -4.76 0.02 14.29
CA ASN A 115 -5.80 0.94 13.86
C ASN A 115 -5.96 1.02 12.34
N THR A 116 -4.98 0.57 11.56
CA THR A 116 -5.07 0.60 10.11
C THR A 116 -5.33 -0.79 9.53
N GLN A 117 -6.04 -0.83 8.40
CA GLN A 117 -6.09 -2.00 7.54
C GLN A 117 -4.91 -1.91 6.57
N ARG A 118 -4.19 -3.00 6.40
CA ARG A 118 -3.18 -3.16 5.36
C ARG A 118 -3.70 -4.11 4.29
N VAL A 119 -3.59 -3.69 3.03
CA VAL A 119 -3.92 -4.54 1.89
C VAL A 119 -2.69 -4.68 1.00
N ASN A 120 -2.37 -5.90 0.61
CA ASN A 120 -1.29 -6.18 -0.32
C ASN A 120 -1.88 -6.74 -1.63
N PHE A 121 -1.54 -6.12 -2.75
CA PHE A 121 -1.78 -6.65 -4.08
C PHE A 121 -0.46 -7.27 -4.57
N LEU A 122 -0.41 -8.59 -4.62
CA LEU A 122 0.77 -9.34 -5.03
C LEU A 122 0.61 -9.82 -6.47
N ILE A 123 1.59 -9.54 -7.31
CA ILE A 123 1.66 -10.04 -8.69
C ILE A 123 2.96 -10.81 -8.91
N PRO A 124 2.98 -11.84 -9.77
CA PRO A 124 4.20 -12.53 -10.16
C PRO A 124 5.26 -11.59 -10.73
N SER A 125 6.52 -11.78 -10.35
CA SER A 125 7.65 -10.96 -10.81
C SER A 125 7.89 -11.01 -12.32
N LYS A 126 7.38 -12.04 -13.00
CA LYS A 126 7.42 -12.15 -14.47
C LYS A 126 6.76 -10.97 -15.19
N TYR A 127 5.82 -10.27 -14.56
CA TYR A 127 5.17 -9.11 -15.15
C TYR A 127 6.04 -7.85 -15.14
N GLY A 128 7.11 -7.84 -14.35
CA GLY A 128 8.13 -6.80 -14.36
C GLY A 128 7.73 -5.49 -13.67
N VAL A 129 8.69 -4.57 -13.67
CA VAL A 129 8.59 -3.29 -12.93
C VAL A 129 7.56 -2.34 -13.54
N PHE A 130 7.31 -2.40 -14.84
CA PHE A 130 6.34 -1.53 -15.49
C PHE A 130 4.90 -1.90 -15.11
N ALA A 131 4.57 -3.20 -15.06
CA ALA A 131 3.27 -3.66 -14.56
C ALA A 131 3.07 -3.28 -13.08
N LEU A 132 4.11 -3.41 -12.26
CA LEU A 132 4.09 -2.97 -10.86
C LEU A 132 3.83 -1.46 -10.73
N SER A 133 4.50 -0.65 -11.54
CA SER A 133 4.33 0.81 -11.52
C SER A 133 2.94 1.24 -12.00
N LEU A 134 2.41 0.57 -13.02
CA LEU A 134 1.05 0.80 -13.50
C LEU A 134 0.02 0.44 -12.42
N LEU A 135 0.20 -0.70 -11.73
CA LEU A 135 -0.68 -1.12 -10.64
C LEU A 135 -0.68 -0.12 -9.48
N GLU A 136 0.51 0.37 -9.08
CA GLU A 136 0.62 1.40 -8.04
C GLU A 136 -0.12 2.68 -8.45
N ALA A 137 0.16 3.22 -9.64
CA ALA A 137 -0.49 4.43 -10.14
C ALA A 137 -2.01 4.26 -10.27
N PHE A 138 -2.47 3.11 -10.76
CA PHE A 138 -3.89 2.79 -10.87
C PHE A 138 -4.57 2.79 -9.50
N ILE A 139 -3.97 2.15 -8.50
CA ILE A 139 -4.51 2.10 -7.13
C ILE A 139 -4.50 3.50 -6.50
N GLN A 140 -3.44 4.29 -6.72
CA GLN A 140 -3.37 5.70 -6.27
C GLN A 140 -4.51 6.54 -6.86
N CYS A 141 -4.77 6.42 -8.17
CA CYS A 141 -5.89 7.11 -8.81
C CYS A 141 -7.26 6.69 -8.25
N ARG A 142 -7.42 5.41 -7.90
CA ARG A 142 -8.69 4.88 -7.39
C ARG A 142 -8.94 5.23 -5.93
N LEU A 143 -7.89 5.27 -5.10
CA LEU A 143 -8.02 5.42 -3.65
C LEU A 143 -7.59 6.80 -3.14
N GLN A 144 -6.91 7.60 -3.95
CA GLN A 144 -6.48 8.98 -3.65
C GLN A 144 -5.83 9.11 -2.25
N PRO A 145 -4.63 8.51 -2.04
CA PRO A 145 -4.02 8.46 -0.71
C PRO A 145 -3.67 9.85 -0.17
N GLU A 146 -3.90 10.05 1.13
CA GLU A 146 -3.67 11.31 1.85
C GLU A 146 -2.19 11.71 1.94
N PHE A 147 -1.30 10.71 2.02
CA PHE A 147 0.13 10.89 2.26
C PHE A 147 0.99 10.47 1.06
N GLU A 148 0.54 10.80 -0.14
CA GLU A 148 1.28 10.53 -1.36
C GLU A 148 1.89 11.79 -1.97
N GLY A 149 3.04 11.58 -2.63
CA GLY A 149 3.77 12.61 -3.34
C GLY A 149 4.52 13.57 -2.42
N PHE A 150 5.43 14.32 -3.00
CA PHE A 150 6.04 15.48 -2.36
C PHE A 150 5.08 16.67 -2.51
N SER A 151 5.11 17.60 -1.56
CA SER A 151 4.27 18.80 -1.60
C SER A 151 4.45 19.62 -2.90
N SER A 152 5.61 19.49 -3.55
CA SER A 152 5.89 20.08 -4.85
C SER A 152 5.19 19.41 -6.05
N GLN A 153 4.54 18.29 -5.84
CA GLN A 153 3.86 17.50 -6.89
C GLN A 153 2.34 17.49 -6.74
N ARG A 154 1.80 18.28 -5.80
CA ARG A 154 0.37 18.42 -5.54
C ARG A 154 -0.15 19.78 -6.00
#